data_d44628aeabc2b2cf07a30f4893e3b7c6
#
_entry.id   d44628aeabc2b2cf07a30f4893e3b7c6
#
_cell.length_a   1.000
_cell.length_b   1.000
_cell.length_c   1.000
_cell.angle_alpha   90.00
_cell.angle_beta   90.00
_cell.angle_gamma   90.00
#
_symmetry.space_group_name_H-M   'P 1'
#
loop_
_entity.id
_entity.type
_entity.pdbx_description
1 polymer ?
#
loop_
_entity_poly.entity_id
_entity_poly.type
_entity_poly.pdbx_seq_one_letter_code
_entity_poly.pdbx_strand_id
1 'polypeptide(L)' 'MTDKLTPQEAYEAMFRFLEAYYDRTGSDEIGALLGGMALDEDGQPMDPAAWSDWLAAIGEVARGDDADE' A
#
# COMPACT_ATOMS: atom_id res chain seq x y z
N MET A 1 -19.94 8.26 -1.13
CA MET A 1 -18.72 7.52 -1.24
C MET A 1 -17.62 8.26 -1.99
N THR A 2 -16.45 8.22 -1.46
CA THR A 2 -15.33 8.89 -2.08
C THR A 2 -14.79 8.06 -3.23
N ASP A 3 -14.61 8.70 -4.34
CA ASP A 3 -14.11 8.01 -5.51
C ASP A 3 -12.62 8.15 -5.68
N LYS A 4 -12.02 9.08 -4.96
CA LYS A 4 -10.60 9.34 -5.13
C LYS A 4 -9.88 9.27 -3.82
N LEU A 5 -8.74 8.62 -3.85
CA LEU A 5 -7.85 8.53 -2.70
C LEU A 5 -6.53 9.17 -3.07
N THR A 6 -5.92 9.84 -2.11
CA THR A 6 -4.55 10.26 -2.31
C THR A 6 -3.67 9.02 -2.28
N PRO A 7 -2.45 9.11 -2.85
CA PRO A 7 -1.52 7.97 -2.74
C PRO A 7 -1.30 7.52 -1.31
N GLN A 8 -1.31 8.46 -0.37
CA GLN A 8 -1.11 8.11 1.03
C GLN A 8 -2.31 7.36 1.57
N GLU A 9 -3.52 7.81 1.24
CA GLU A 9 -4.73 7.13 1.69
C GLU A 9 -4.82 5.73 1.10
N ALA A 10 -4.44 5.60 -0.16
CA ALA A 10 -4.45 4.30 -0.81
C ALA A 10 -3.46 3.35 -0.15
N TYR A 11 -2.30 3.87 0.21
CA TYR A 11 -1.29 3.05 0.89
C TYR A 11 -1.83 2.56 2.23
N GLU A 12 -2.47 3.45 2.97
CA GLU A 12 -3.01 3.09 4.27
C GLU A 12 -4.12 2.04 4.12
N ALA A 13 -4.94 2.20 3.10
CA ALA A 13 -6.01 1.23 2.85
C ALA A 13 -5.43 -0.15 2.53
N MET A 14 -4.40 -0.18 1.71
CA MET A 14 -3.73 -1.42 1.36
C MET A 14 -3.10 -2.06 2.60
N PHE A 15 -2.49 -1.25 3.44
CA PHE A 15 -1.86 -1.75 4.66
C PHE A 15 -2.90 -2.40 5.56
N ARG A 16 -4.05 -1.75 5.72
CA ARG A 16 -5.11 -2.31 6.56
C ARG A 16 -5.68 -3.58 5.94
N PHE A 17 -5.76 -3.64 4.63
CA PHE A 17 -6.22 -4.84 3.97
C PHE A 17 -5.28 -6.01 4.27
N LEU A 18 -3.98 -5.75 4.20
CA LEU A 18 -3.00 -6.79 4.47
C LEU A 18 -2.99 -7.20 5.93
N GLU A 19 -3.24 -6.25 6.84
CA GLU A 19 -3.34 -6.58 8.25
C GLU A 19 -4.48 -7.56 8.50
N ALA A 20 -5.61 -7.30 7.88
CA ALA A 20 -6.78 -8.18 8.04
C ALA A 20 -6.48 -9.55 7.45
N TYR A 21 -5.79 -9.57 6.33
CA TYR A 21 -5.40 -10.81 5.71
C TYR A 21 -4.47 -11.62 6.61
N TYR A 22 -3.52 -10.92 7.22
CA TYR A 22 -2.58 -11.56 8.13
C TYR A 22 -3.32 -12.15 9.33
N ASP A 23 -4.25 -11.39 9.89
CA ASP A 23 -5.03 -11.87 11.05
C ASP A 23 -5.78 -13.14 10.70
N ARG A 24 -6.25 -13.23 9.47
CA ARG A 24 -7.06 -14.37 9.06
C ARG A 24 -6.22 -15.59 8.73
N THR A 25 -5.05 -15.38 8.15
CA THR A 25 -4.24 -16.49 7.66
C THR A 25 -3.05 -16.82 8.53
N GLY A 26 -2.55 -15.84 9.29
CA GLY A 26 -1.36 -16.05 10.10
C GLY A 26 -0.11 -16.27 9.27
N SER A 27 -0.09 -15.80 8.04
CA SER A 27 1.05 -16.02 7.15
C SER A 27 2.28 -15.26 7.64
N ASP A 28 3.37 -15.98 7.89
CA ASP A 28 4.60 -15.35 8.33
C ASP A 28 5.15 -14.39 7.28
N GLU A 29 4.94 -14.71 6.02
CA GLU A 29 5.44 -13.86 4.95
C GLU A 29 4.70 -12.53 4.92
N ILE A 30 3.39 -12.57 5.13
CA ILE A 30 2.63 -11.33 5.18
C ILE A 30 3.01 -10.52 6.41
N GLY A 31 3.24 -11.18 7.53
CA GLY A 31 3.69 -10.48 8.74
C GLY A 31 5.01 -9.76 8.52
N ALA A 32 5.95 -10.43 7.85
CA ALA A 32 7.23 -9.81 7.55
C ALA A 32 7.06 -8.62 6.61
N LEU A 33 6.19 -8.76 5.62
CA LEU A 33 5.91 -7.68 4.69
C LEU A 33 5.34 -6.47 5.43
N LEU A 34 4.37 -6.71 6.31
CA LEU A 34 3.76 -5.62 7.07
C LEU A 34 4.79 -4.91 7.93
N GLY A 35 5.73 -5.67 8.50
CA GLY A 35 6.78 -5.06 9.29
C GLY A 35 7.61 -4.09 8.48
N GLY A 36 7.88 -4.41 7.22
CA GLY A 36 8.65 -3.52 6.37
C GLY A 36 7.85 -2.36 5.83
N MET A 37 6.53 -2.40 5.98
CA MET A 37 5.65 -1.36 5.47
C MET A 37 5.05 -0.51 6.57
N ALA A 38 5.57 -0.62 7.79
CA ALA A 38 4.99 0.09 8.93
C ALA A 38 4.87 1.57 8.66
N LEU A 39 3.82 2.16 9.21
CA LEU A 39 3.53 3.58 9.03
C LEU A 39 4.00 4.36 10.26
N ASP A 40 4.40 5.60 10.01
CA ASP A 40 4.75 6.48 11.11
C ASP A 40 3.51 7.23 11.59
N GLU A 41 3.71 8.20 12.46
CA GLU A 41 2.60 8.93 13.07
C GLU A 41 1.81 9.71 12.04
N ASP A 42 2.44 10.09 10.95
CA ASP A 42 1.80 10.87 9.91
C ASP A 42 1.08 10.00 8.89
N GLY A 43 1.13 8.70 9.06
CA GLY A 43 0.49 7.79 8.14
C GLY A 43 1.34 7.51 6.91
N GLN A 44 2.62 7.78 6.99
CA GLN A 44 3.53 7.51 5.87
C GLN A 44 4.43 6.34 6.20
N PRO A 45 4.88 5.59 5.19
CA PRO A 45 5.79 4.50 5.44
C PRO A 45 7.06 4.98 6.11
N MET A 46 7.50 4.24 7.11
CA MET A 46 8.73 4.58 7.80
C MET A 46 9.95 4.36 6.91
N ASP A 47 9.82 3.49 5.93
CA ASP A 47 10.89 3.19 4.99
C ASP A 47 10.68 4.00 3.72
N PRO A 48 11.55 4.99 3.44
CA PRO A 48 11.38 5.81 2.23
C PRO A 48 11.38 4.99 0.94
N ALA A 49 12.10 3.89 0.92
CA ALA A 49 12.13 3.06 -0.28
C ALA A 49 10.78 2.44 -0.56
N ALA A 50 10.06 2.05 0.50
CA ALA A 50 8.73 1.50 0.33
C ALA A 50 7.79 2.54 -0.26
N TRP A 51 7.92 3.78 0.17
CA TRP A 51 7.09 4.85 -0.37
C TRP A 51 7.38 5.09 -1.84
N SER A 52 8.66 5.13 -2.20
CA SER A 52 9.04 5.31 -3.60
C SER A 52 8.49 4.21 -4.48
N ASP A 53 8.58 2.97 -4.00
CA ASP A 53 8.06 1.83 -4.76
C ASP A 53 6.55 1.92 -4.92
N TRP A 54 5.88 2.39 -3.88
CA TRP A 54 4.43 2.55 -3.92
C TRP A 54 4.03 3.57 -5.00
N LEU A 55 4.72 4.70 -5.02
CA LEU A 55 4.42 5.71 -6.01
C LEU A 55 4.67 5.22 -7.42
N ALA A 56 5.73 4.44 -7.60
CA ALA A 56 6.02 3.87 -8.91
C ALA A 56 4.91 2.91 -9.34
N ALA A 57 4.41 2.12 -8.40
CA ALA A 57 3.34 1.19 -8.71
C ALA A 57 2.06 1.93 -9.10
N ILE A 58 1.78 3.02 -8.41
CA ILE A 58 0.61 3.84 -8.77
C ILE A 58 0.76 4.37 -10.18
N GLY A 59 1.94 4.83 -10.52
CA GLY A 59 2.19 5.33 -11.86
C GLY A 59 1.97 4.27 -12.93
N GLU A 60 2.37 3.05 -12.63
CA GLU A 60 2.17 1.95 -13.56
C GLU A 60 0.70 1.65 -13.78
N VAL A 61 -0.08 1.68 -12.71
CA VAL A 61 -1.51 1.43 -12.82
C VAL A 61 -2.18 2.52 -13.65
N ALA A 62 -1.81 3.75 -13.41
CA ALA A 62 -2.39 4.86 -14.16
C ALA A 62 -2.08 4.76 -15.64
N ARG A 63 -0.84 4.39 -15.97
CA ARG A 63 -0.46 4.22 -17.36
C ARG A 63 -1.13 3.01 -17.97
N GLY A 64 -1.27 1.95 -17.20
CA GLY A 64 -1.92 0.75 -17.67
C GLY A 64 -3.37 1.00 -18.04
N ASP A 65 -4.06 1.79 -17.21
CA ASP A 65 -5.44 2.14 -17.51
C ASP A 65 -5.53 2.87 -18.83
N ASP A 66 -4.61 3.79 -19.08
CA ASP A 66 -4.59 4.53 -20.32
C ASP A 66 -4.26 3.62 -21.50
N ALA A 67 -3.32 2.72 -21.30
CA ALA A 67 -2.86 1.85 -22.36
C ALA A 67 -3.93 0.87 -22.78
N ASP A 68 -4.78 0.46 -21.86
CA ASP A 68 -5.82 -0.50 -22.17
C ASP A 68 -6.96 0.09 -22.98
N GLU A 69 -7.03 1.38 -22.99
CA GLU A 69 -8.09 2.06 -23.77
C GLU A 69 -7.76 2.14 -25.23
#